data_f607fec5f73c2784f1d166f02c5bd806
#
_entry.id   f607fec5f73c2784f1d166f02c5bd806
#
_cell.length_a   1.000
_cell.length_b   1.000
_cell.length_c   1.000
_cell.angle_alpha   90.00
_cell.angle_beta   90.00
_cell.angle_gamma   90.00
#
_symmetry.space_group_name_H-M   'P 1'
#
loop_
_entity.id
_entity.type
_entity.pdbx_description
1 polymer ?
#
loop_
_entity_poly.entity_id
_entity_poly.type
_entity_poly.pdbx_seq_one_letter_code
_entity_poly.pdbx_strand_id
1 'polypeptide(L)'
;MQLSLFAWEQRKVLDLLIQPVTDGPHETPELVDEGVPFISVDAIVDNKIDFNRKRGNISEEYDEVCCKKYKPQLHDVYLVKSGSTVGKVAIVETTERFNIWSPLAALRCGDKTNPYFLYNLLQTKDLQAQVVDKSSNGTQPNLSMRELEKFTVTVPGYLEEQDKIGKYFSSLNNLIALHQREWKGK
;
A
#
# COMPACT_ATOMS: atom_id res chain seq x y z
N MET A 1 -3.96 6.32 38.66
CA MET A 1 -3.73 5.18 37.72
C MET A 1 -2.92 5.73 36.58
N GLN A 2 -1.61 5.49 36.57
CA GLN A 2 -0.69 5.99 35.55
C GLN A 2 -0.87 5.09 34.33
N LEU A 3 -1.63 5.56 33.34
CA LEU A 3 -1.74 4.90 32.05
C LEU A 3 -0.35 4.88 31.44
N SER A 4 0.18 3.69 31.18
CA SER A 4 1.45 3.51 30.49
C SER A 4 1.32 4.17 29.10
N LEU A 5 2.01 5.28 28.91
CA LEU A 5 2.04 6.06 27.65
C LEU A 5 2.66 5.27 26.46
N PHE A 6 3.02 4.00 26.66
CA PHE A 6 3.75 3.15 25.69
C PHE A 6 3.15 1.73 25.60
N ALA A 7 1.84 1.57 25.83
CA ALA A 7 1.23 0.26 25.69
C ALA A 7 1.04 -0.06 24.20
N TRP A 8 1.84 -0.99 23.69
CA TRP A 8 1.61 -1.61 22.39
C TRP A 8 0.59 -2.73 22.53
N GLU A 9 -0.31 -2.86 21.59
CA GLU A 9 -1.39 -3.83 21.61
C GLU A 9 -1.47 -4.63 20.32
N GLN A 10 -1.98 -5.85 20.42
CA GLN A 10 -2.25 -6.67 19.25
C GLN A 10 -3.56 -6.24 18.60
N ARG A 11 -3.51 -6.05 17.29
CA ARG A 11 -4.66 -5.72 16.44
C ARG A 11 -4.63 -6.58 15.18
N LYS A 12 -5.76 -6.71 14.51
CA LYS A 12 -5.79 -7.18 13.13
C LYS A 12 -5.54 -6.02 12.17
N VAL A 13 -5.00 -6.31 11.00
CA VAL A 13 -4.85 -5.27 9.96
C VAL A 13 -6.19 -4.59 9.68
N LEU A 14 -7.29 -5.36 9.61
CA LEU A 14 -8.63 -4.79 9.40
C LEU A 14 -9.01 -3.73 10.45
N ASP A 15 -8.58 -3.89 11.70
CA ASP A 15 -8.92 -2.95 12.78
C ASP A 15 -8.27 -1.57 12.59
N LEU A 16 -7.19 -1.51 11.78
CA LEU A 16 -6.44 -0.30 11.44
C LEU A 16 -7.05 0.47 10.25
N LEU A 17 -8.08 -0.08 9.61
CA LEU A 17 -8.67 0.45 8.38
C LEU A 17 -10.08 0.97 8.63
N ILE A 18 -10.48 1.99 7.87
CA ILE A 18 -11.87 2.50 7.92
C ILE A 18 -12.84 1.68 7.08
N GLN A 19 -12.32 0.83 6.20
CA GLN A 19 -13.09 -0.06 5.32
C GLN A 19 -12.31 -1.35 5.06
N PRO A 20 -12.95 -2.44 4.63
CA PRO A 20 -12.26 -3.65 4.21
C PRO A 20 -11.24 -3.38 3.12
N VAL A 21 -10.20 -4.23 3.05
CA VAL A 21 -9.21 -4.19 1.98
C VAL A 21 -9.93 -4.38 0.64
N THR A 22 -9.58 -3.55 -0.33
CA THR A 22 -10.15 -3.59 -1.68
C THR A 22 -9.05 -3.68 -2.73
N ASP A 23 -9.43 -3.81 -4.00
CA ASP A 23 -8.52 -3.85 -5.14
C ASP A 23 -9.17 -3.25 -6.39
N GLY A 24 -8.39 -3.11 -7.47
CA GLY A 24 -8.89 -2.69 -8.77
C GLY A 24 -9.71 -3.78 -9.50
N PRO A 25 -10.06 -3.56 -10.78
CA PRO A 25 -10.74 -4.55 -11.62
C PRO A 25 -9.84 -5.79 -11.83
N HIS A 26 -10.49 -6.95 -11.99
CA HIS A 26 -9.81 -8.22 -12.28
C HIS A 26 -9.61 -8.44 -13.79
N GLU A 27 -10.42 -7.77 -14.58
CA GLU A 27 -10.34 -7.84 -16.04
C GLU A 27 -9.09 -7.11 -16.54
N THR A 28 -8.55 -7.57 -17.66
CA THR A 28 -7.50 -6.84 -18.36
C THR A 28 -8.16 -5.67 -19.09
N PRO A 29 -7.83 -4.42 -18.77
CA PRO A 29 -8.45 -3.28 -19.42
C PRO A 29 -7.97 -3.13 -20.85
N GLU A 30 -8.81 -2.56 -21.69
CA GLU A 30 -8.36 -1.97 -22.95
C GLU A 30 -7.55 -0.70 -22.65
N LEU A 31 -6.37 -0.60 -23.23
CA LEU A 31 -5.49 0.54 -23.06
C LEU A 31 -5.69 1.55 -24.19
N VAL A 32 -5.61 2.83 -23.83
CA VAL A 32 -5.74 3.96 -24.76
C VAL A 32 -4.49 4.84 -24.71
N ASP A 33 -4.24 5.62 -25.76
CA ASP A 33 -3.07 6.51 -25.82
C ASP A 33 -3.18 7.65 -24.80
N GLU A 34 -4.35 8.27 -24.72
CA GLU A 34 -4.66 9.36 -23.76
C GLU A 34 -5.78 8.93 -22.84
N GLY A 35 -5.68 9.28 -21.54
CA GLY A 35 -6.68 8.92 -20.54
C GLY A 35 -6.10 8.84 -19.13
N VAL A 36 -6.75 8.08 -18.26
CA VAL A 36 -6.40 7.96 -16.85
C VAL A 36 -5.28 6.93 -16.67
N PRO A 37 -4.16 7.28 -16.00
CA PRO A 37 -3.07 6.34 -15.72
C PRO A 37 -3.58 5.11 -14.99
N PHE A 38 -3.15 3.92 -15.45
CA PHE A 38 -3.52 2.64 -14.87
C PHE A 38 -2.29 1.92 -14.33
N ILE A 39 -2.28 1.73 -13.01
CA ILE A 39 -1.12 1.25 -12.25
C ILE A 39 -1.22 -0.24 -12.00
N SER A 40 -0.15 -0.98 -12.30
CA SER A 40 0.01 -2.38 -11.95
C SER A 40 1.21 -2.58 -11.01
N VAL A 41 1.53 -3.84 -10.70
CA VAL A 41 2.64 -4.20 -9.81
C VAL A 41 4.00 -3.74 -10.32
N ASP A 42 4.17 -3.58 -11.64
CA ASP A 42 5.43 -3.14 -12.26
C ASP A 42 5.78 -1.69 -11.90
N ALA A 43 4.76 -0.91 -11.56
CA ALA A 43 4.93 0.47 -11.11
C ALA A 43 5.32 0.56 -9.62
N ILE A 44 5.31 -0.55 -8.87
CA ILE A 44 5.75 -0.54 -7.47
C ILE A 44 7.25 -0.82 -7.42
N VAL A 45 8.03 0.25 -7.32
CA VAL A 45 9.50 0.24 -7.35
C VAL A 45 10.03 0.91 -6.09
N ASP A 46 10.94 0.23 -5.39
CA ASP A 46 11.56 0.74 -4.16
C ASP A 46 10.53 1.27 -3.13
N ASN A 47 9.41 0.54 -3.01
CA ASN A 47 8.26 0.87 -2.16
C ASN A 47 7.59 2.23 -2.49
N LYS A 48 7.66 2.65 -3.75
CA LYS A 48 7.01 3.86 -4.28
C LYS A 48 6.23 3.53 -5.54
N ILE A 49 5.29 4.42 -5.90
CA ILE A 49 4.59 4.36 -7.18
C ILE A 49 5.41 5.15 -8.21
N ASP A 50 5.96 4.46 -9.20
CA ASP A 50 6.61 5.07 -10.35
C ASP A 50 5.61 5.15 -11.52
N PHE A 51 5.04 6.32 -11.75
CA PHE A 51 4.06 6.56 -12.82
C PHE A 51 4.65 6.41 -14.23
N ASN A 52 5.99 6.48 -14.39
CA ASN A 52 6.63 6.20 -15.68
C ASN A 52 6.56 4.71 -16.05
N ARG A 53 6.29 3.85 -15.06
CA ARG A 53 6.11 2.41 -15.22
C ARG A 53 4.65 1.98 -15.13
N LYS A 54 3.72 2.92 -15.35
CA LYS A 54 2.30 2.59 -15.47
C LYS A 54 2.09 1.54 -16.56
N ARG A 55 1.05 0.72 -16.43
CA ARG A 55 0.67 -0.26 -17.44
C ARG A 55 0.25 0.39 -18.76
N GLY A 56 -0.32 1.57 -18.69
CA GLY A 56 -0.85 2.38 -19.78
C GLY A 56 -1.88 3.37 -19.24
N ASN A 57 -2.75 3.84 -20.12
CA ASN A 57 -3.93 4.61 -19.71
C ASN A 57 -5.19 3.81 -20.02
N ILE A 58 -6.24 4.06 -19.27
CA ILE A 58 -7.61 3.56 -19.49
C ILE A 58 -8.51 4.73 -19.88
N SER A 59 -9.62 4.45 -20.57
CA SER A 59 -10.58 5.51 -20.90
C SER A 59 -11.21 6.11 -19.62
N GLU A 60 -11.71 7.32 -19.73
CA GLU A 60 -12.38 7.97 -18.60
C GLU A 60 -13.65 7.24 -18.18
N GLU A 61 -14.40 6.69 -19.15
CA GLU A 61 -15.60 5.92 -18.90
C GLU A 61 -15.28 4.63 -18.14
N TYR A 62 -14.19 3.95 -18.48
CA TYR A 62 -13.77 2.74 -17.77
C TYR A 62 -13.25 3.07 -16.36
N ASP A 63 -12.53 4.18 -16.19
CA ASP A 63 -12.13 4.66 -14.88
C ASP A 63 -13.34 4.97 -13.97
N GLU A 64 -14.40 5.57 -14.52
CA GLU A 64 -15.65 5.81 -13.77
C GLU A 64 -16.30 4.51 -13.30
N VAL A 65 -16.23 3.45 -14.10
CA VAL A 65 -16.69 2.11 -13.70
C VAL A 65 -15.83 1.55 -12.58
N CYS A 66 -14.50 1.63 -12.70
CA CYS A 66 -13.57 1.19 -11.67
C CYS A 66 -13.76 1.95 -10.35
N CYS A 67 -13.98 3.26 -10.43
CA CYS A 67 -14.19 4.14 -9.27
C CYS A 67 -15.45 3.80 -8.47
N LYS A 68 -16.44 3.10 -9.04
CA LYS A 68 -17.61 2.59 -8.28
C LYS A 68 -17.20 1.55 -7.24
N LYS A 69 -16.16 0.77 -7.51
CA LYS A 69 -15.61 -0.21 -6.58
C LYS A 69 -14.55 0.42 -5.67
N TYR A 70 -13.58 1.08 -6.27
CA TYR A 70 -12.48 1.71 -5.57
C TYR A 70 -11.96 2.90 -6.35
N LYS A 71 -11.87 4.04 -5.68
CA LYS A 71 -11.23 5.26 -6.17
C LYS A 71 -10.00 5.55 -5.33
N PRO A 72 -8.79 5.56 -5.91
CA PRO A 72 -7.56 5.94 -5.21
C PRO A 72 -7.68 7.29 -4.50
N GLN A 73 -7.11 7.38 -3.30
CA GLN A 73 -7.05 8.61 -2.52
C GLN A 73 -5.63 8.81 -1.98
N LEU A 74 -5.29 10.06 -1.75
CA LEU A 74 -4.05 10.42 -1.07
C LEU A 74 -3.93 9.63 0.25
N HIS A 75 -2.75 9.07 0.49
CA HIS A 75 -2.41 8.26 1.66
C HIS A 75 -3.06 6.86 1.71
N ASP A 76 -3.72 6.39 0.66
CA ASP A 76 -3.99 4.96 0.54
C ASP A 76 -2.67 4.19 0.51
N VAL A 77 -2.62 3.05 1.20
CA VAL A 77 -1.44 2.18 1.20
C VAL A 77 -1.72 0.96 0.33
N TYR A 78 -0.81 0.65 -0.58
CA TYR A 78 -0.92 -0.51 -1.45
C TYR A 78 -0.01 -1.64 -1.01
N LEU A 79 -0.48 -2.86 -1.13
CA LEU A 79 0.32 -4.07 -1.01
C LEU A 79 0.13 -4.92 -2.28
N VAL A 80 1.22 -5.33 -2.90
CA VAL A 80 1.18 -6.29 -4.00
C VAL A 80 0.73 -7.63 -3.44
N LYS A 81 -0.46 -8.09 -3.82
CA LYS A 81 -1.05 -9.33 -3.31
C LYS A 81 -0.91 -10.51 -4.27
N SER A 82 -0.48 -10.30 -5.50
CA SER A 82 -0.37 -11.38 -6.50
C SER A 82 0.84 -11.19 -7.41
N GLY A 83 1.46 -12.30 -7.82
CA GLY A 83 2.62 -12.34 -8.69
C GLY A 83 3.95 -12.46 -7.95
N SER A 84 5.07 -12.44 -8.70
CA SER A 84 6.43 -12.64 -8.16
C SER A 84 6.90 -11.57 -7.18
N THR A 85 6.21 -10.44 -7.10
CA THR A 85 6.54 -9.31 -6.23
C THR A 85 5.58 -9.13 -5.07
N VAL A 86 4.84 -10.21 -4.71
CA VAL A 86 3.97 -10.23 -3.53
C VAL A 86 4.70 -9.71 -2.29
N GLY A 87 4.03 -8.86 -1.53
CA GLY A 87 4.56 -8.24 -0.33
C GLY A 87 5.17 -6.85 -0.54
N LYS A 88 5.46 -6.42 -1.78
CA LYS A 88 5.87 -5.02 -1.99
C LYS A 88 4.76 -4.06 -1.58
N VAL A 89 5.16 -2.93 -1.03
CA VAL A 89 4.25 -1.92 -0.47
C VAL A 89 4.50 -0.58 -1.16
N ALA A 90 3.48 0.24 -1.29
CA ALA A 90 3.61 1.63 -1.69
C ALA A 90 2.56 2.49 -0.98
N ILE A 91 2.78 3.79 -0.91
CA ILE A 91 1.80 4.77 -0.40
C ILE A 91 1.48 5.77 -1.49
N VAL A 92 0.23 6.19 -1.58
CA VAL A 92 -0.23 7.20 -2.52
C VAL A 92 0.19 8.58 -2.01
N GLU A 93 1.10 9.24 -2.73
CA GLU A 93 1.63 10.58 -2.41
C GLU A 93 1.19 11.64 -3.42
N THR A 94 0.16 11.36 -4.21
CA THR A 94 -0.41 12.31 -5.19
C THR A 94 -1.92 12.42 -5.06
N THR A 95 -2.46 13.54 -5.45
CA THR A 95 -3.89 13.78 -5.63
C THR A 95 -4.32 13.69 -7.10
N GLU A 96 -3.37 13.44 -8.00
CA GLU A 96 -3.68 13.27 -9.42
C GLU A 96 -4.53 12.01 -9.63
N ARG A 97 -5.40 12.06 -10.64
CA ARG A 97 -6.30 10.97 -10.99
C ARG A 97 -5.53 9.80 -11.60
N PHE A 98 -5.73 8.63 -11.06
CA PHE A 98 -5.25 7.35 -11.60
C PHE A 98 -6.12 6.20 -11.07
N ASN A 99 -5.94 5.01 -11.61
CA ASN A 99 -6.57 3.81 -11.07
C ASN A 99 -5.56 2.65 -11.00
N ILE A 100 -5.94 1.58 -10.30
CA ILE A 100 -5.07 0.43 -10.04
C ILE A 100 -5.66 -0.87 -10.58
N TRP A 101 -4.82 -1.85 -10.87
CA TRP A 101 -5.23 -3.20 -11.22
C TRP A 101 -5.30 -4.12 -9.99
N SER A 102 -6.10 -5.20 -10.10
CA SER A 102 -6.40 -6.13 -9.00
C SER A 102 -5.22 -6.79 -8.28
N PRO A 103 -4.03 -6.99 -8.87
CA PRO A 103 -2.86 -7.45 -8.12
C PRO A 103 -2.41 -6.53 -6.99
N LEU A 104 -2.91 -5.28 -6.96
CA LEU A 104 -2.68 -4.33 -5.88
C LEU A 104 -3.88 -4.35 -4.92
N ALA A 105 -3.62 -4.71 -3.66
CA ALA A 105 -4.56 -4.50 -2.56
C ALA A 105 -4.43 -3.07 -2.05
N ALA A 106 -5.54 -2.39 -1.81
CA ALA A 106 -5.62 -1.04 -1.29
C ALA A 106 -6.15 -1.04 0.15
N LEU A 107 -5.38 -0.41 1.05
CA LEU A 107 -5.67 -0.28 2.47
C LEU A 107 -5.86 1.20 2.80
N ARG A 108 -7.00 1.56 3.37
CA ARG A 108 -7.34 2.94 3.72
C ARG A 108 -7.48 3.11 5.23
N CYS A 109 -6.61 3.94 5.81
CA CYS A 109 -6.54 4.16 7.25
C CYS A 109 -7.61 5.13 7.76
N GLY A 110 -7.87 6.21 7.04
CA GLY A 110 -8.67 7.32 7.52
C GLY A 110 -8.08 7.91 8.80
N ASP A 111 -8.90 7.99 9.84
CA ASP A 111 -8.55 8.47 11.18
C ASP A 111 -8.17 7.37 12.17
N LYS A 112 -8.22 6.09 11.77
CA LYS A 112 -7.91 4.96 12.68
C LYS A 112 -6.43 4.72 12.87
N THR A 113 -5.62 5.01 11.87
CA THR A 113 -4.19 4.72 11.87
C THR A 113 -3.46 5.72 11.00
N ASN A 114 -2.26 6.14 11.41
CA ASN A 114 -1.42 6.95 10.54
C ASN A 114 -0.99 6.15 9.30
N PRO A 115 -1.21 6.65 8.07
CA PRO A 115 -0.93 5.91 6.84
C PRO A 115 0.57 5.62 6.64
N TYR A 116 1.46 6.53 7.03
CA TYR A 116 2.91 6.28 6.97
C TYR A 116 3.34 5.25 8.02
N PHE A 117 2.67 5.19 9.18
CA PHE A 117 2.89 4.13 10.14
C PHE A 117 2.48 2.77 9.54
N LEU A 118 1.26 2.65 8.99
CA LEU A 118 0.81 1.43 8.32
C LEU A 118 1.74 1.03 7.17
N TYR A 119 2.14 1.98 6.33
CA TYR A 119 3.08 1.76 5.23
C TYR A 119 4.40 1.13 5.72
N ASN A 120 4.97 1.62 6.82
CA ASN A 120 6.19 1.05 7.39
C ASN A 120 5.94 -0.27 8.10
N LEU A 121 4.81 -0.42 8.79
CA LEU A 121 4.39 -1.65 9.47
C LEU A 121 4.30 -2.82 8.47
N LEU A 122 3.70 -2.59 7.30
CA LEU A 122 3.57 -3.59 6.24
C LEU A 122 4.94 -4.09 5.71
N GLN A 123 6.00 -3.32 5.90
CA GLN A 123 7.36 -3.67 5.48
C GLN A 123 8.18 -4.38 6.56
N THR A 124 7.65 -4.54 7.78
CA THR A 124 8.36 -5.24 8.86
C THR A 124 8.55 -6.71 8.55
N LYS A 125 9.63 -7.30 9.10
CA LYS A 125 9.92 -8.74 8.90
C LYS A 125 8.77 -9.63 9.34
N ASP A 126 8.13 -9.31 10.46
CA ASP A 126 7.04 -10.11 11.03
C ASP A 126 5.81 -10.11 10.11
N LEU A 127 5.48 -8.97 9.51
CA LEU A 127 4.36 -8.90 8.60
C LEU A 127 4.69 -9.54 7.26
N GLN A 128 5.89 -9.32 6.73
CA GLN A 128 6.35 -9.97 5.51
C GLN A 128 6.43 -11.50 5.66
N ALA A 129 6.75 -12.01 6.86
CA ALA A 129 6.67 -13.45 7.14
C ALA A 129 5.23 -13.97 7.06
N GLN A 130 4.25 -13.22 7.55
CA GLN A 130 2.83 -13.58 7.40
C GLN A 130 2.38 -13.54 5.92
N VAL A 131 2.88 -12.58 5.13
CA VAL A 131 2.63 -12.53 3.68
C VAL A 131 3.12 -13.81 3.01
N VAL A 132 4.35 -14.23 3.29
CA VAL A 132 4.93 -15.46 2.72
C VAL A 132 4.15 -16.71 3.17
N ASP A 133 3.83 -16.82 4.47
CA ASP A 133 3.11 -17.97 5.04
C ASP A 133 1.69 -18.13 4.47
N LYS A 134 0.99 -17.02 4.25
CA LYS A 134 -0.41 -17.03 3.82
C LYS A 134 -0.61 -16.89 2.32
N SER A 135 0.45 -16.61 1.56
CA SER A 135 0.39 -16.64 0.11
C SER A 135 0.33 -18.09 -0.39
N SER A 136 -0.45 -18.32 -1.44
CA SER A 136 -0.53 -19.66 -2.06
C SER A 136 0.84 -20.09 -2.62
N ASN A 137 1.19 -21.37 -2.43
CA ASN A 137 2.45 -21.98 -2.90
C ASN A 137 2.45 -22.35 -4.39
N GLY A 138 1.72 -21.61 -5.23
CA GLY A 138 1.68 -21.84 -6.68
C GLY A 138 2.84 -21.16 -7.43
N THR A 139 2.90 -21.37 -8.74
CA THR A 139 3.84 -20.67 -9.64
C THR A 139 3.67 -19.14 -9.60
N GLN A 140 2.50 -18.67 -9.21
CA GLN A 140 2.20 -17.28 -8.93
C GLN A 140 1.64 -17.16 -7.51
N PRO A 141 2.44 -16.74 -6.53
CA PRO A 141 1.95 -16.48 -5.18
C PRO A 141 0.75 -15.52 -5.20
N ASN A 142 -0.26 -15.83 -4.39
CA ASN A 142 -1.44 -14.98 -4.27
C ASN A 142 -1.92 -14.93 -2.83
N LEU A 143 -1.96 -13.73 -2.27
CA LEU A 143 -2.50 -13.45 -0.94
C LEU A 143 -3.92 -12.93 -1.08
N SER A 144 -4.89 -13.61 -0.48
CA SER A 144 -6.26 -13.10 -0.49
C SER A 144 -6.40 -11.86 0.42
N MET A 145 -7.27 -10.93 0.05
CA MET A 145 -7.56 -9.74 0.86
C MET A 145 -8.08 -10.13 2.25
N ARG A 146 -8.89 -11.19 2.33
CA ARG A 146 -9.42 -11.71 3.61
C ARG A 146 -8.35 -12.26 4.54
N GLU A 147 -7.29 -12.85 3.99
CA GLU A 147 -6.15 -13.28 4.81
C GLU A 147 -5.32 -12.09 5.27
N LEU A 148 -5.06 -11.11 4.39
CA LEU A 148 -4.38 -9.86 4.75
C LEU A 148 -5.11 -9.13 5.90
N GLU A 149 -6.42 -9.06 5.86
CA GLU A 149 -7.24 -8.45 6.91
C GLU A 149 -7.08 -9.11 8.29
N LYS A 150 -6.78 -10.41 8.32
CA LYS A 150 -6.62 -11.20 9.55
C LYS A 150 -5.21 -11.14 10.14
N PHE A 151 -4.24 -10.58 9.43
CA PHE A 151 -2.88 -10.51 9.93
C PHE A 151 -2.83 -9.83 11.29
N THR A 152 -2.08 -10.41 12.20
CA THR A 152 -1.91 -9.87 13.55
C THR A 152 -0.68 -8.98 13.57
N VAL A 153 -0.86 -7.79 14.06
CA VAL A 153 0.17 -6.76 14.19
C VAL A 153 0.21 -6.21 15.60
N THR A 154 1.37 -5.77 16.03
CA THR A 154 1.53 -5.07 17.31
C THR A 154 1.72 -3.60 17.01
N VAL A 155 0.87 -2.76 17.57
CA VAL A 155 0.79 -1.32 17.26
C VAL A 155 0.72 -0.49 18.54
N PRO A 156 1.22 0.76 18.53
CA PRO A 156 0.97 1.70 19.61
C PRO A 156 -0.53 1.93 19.79
N GLY A 157 -1.00 1.94 21.02
CA GLY A 157 -2.39 2.22 21.36
C GLY A 157 -2.82 3.67 21.09
N TYR A 158 -1.87 4.58 20.87
CA TYR A 158 -2.11 6.00 20.65
C TYR A 158 -1.68 6.44 19.26
N LEU A 159 -2.58 7.15 18.57
CA LEU A 159 -2.30 7.70 17.22
C LEU A 159 -1.11 8.68 17.23
N GLU A 160 -0.93 9.44 18.30
CA GLU A 160 0.21 10.37 18.42
C GLU A 160 1.57 9.65 18.35
N GLU A 161 1.68 8.46 18.91
CA GLU A 161 2.90 7.65 18.83
C GLU A 161 3.08 7.08 17.41
N GLN A 162 1.99 6.61 16.78
CA GLN A 162 2.01 6.19 15.37
C GLN A 162 2.45 7.34 14.45
N ASP A 163 1.96 8.56 14.69
CA ASP A 163 2.36 9.76 13.96
C ASP A 163 3.86 10.06 14.08
N LYS A 164 4.41 9.98 15.28
CA LYS A 164 5.84 10.17 15.53
C LYS A 164 6.67 9.13 14.78
N ILE A 165 6.27 7.86 14.85
CA ILE A 165 6.95 6.76 14.15
C ILE A 165 6.85 6.94 12.63
N GLY A 166 5.65 7.21 12.11
CA GLY A 166 5.42 7.43 10.68
C GLY A 166 6.27 8.58 10.12
N LYS A 167 6.29 9.73 10.80
CA LYS A 167 7.10 10.90 10.44
C LYS A 167 8.60 10.60 10.49
N TYR A 168 9.05 9.88 11.50
CA TYR A 168 10.47 9.52 11.65
C TYR A 168 10.95 8.68 10.46
N PHE A 169 10.24 7.60 10.13
CA PHE A 169 10.62 6.75 8.99
C PHE A 169 10.44 7.45 7.65
N SER A 170 9.42 8.29 7.48
CA SER A 170 9.27 9.11 6.27
C SER A 170 10.47 10.05 6.07
N SER A 171 10.94 10.69 7.15
CA SER A 171 12.13 11.55 7.11
C SER A 171 13.39 10.76 6.75
N LEU A 172 13.57 9.56 7.33
CA LEU A 172 14.70 8.68 7.01
C LEU A 172 14.69 8.25 5.54
N ASN A 173 13.54 7.85 5.01
CA ASN A 173 13.40 7.45 3.62
C ASN A 173 13.76 8.60 2.65
N ASN A 174 13.37 9.82 2.99
CA ASN A 174 13.74 11.01 2.21
C ASN A 174 15.25 11.28 2.24
N LEU A 175 15.90 11.17 3.39
CA LEU A 175 17.35 11.32 3.51
C LEU A 175 18.10 10.26 2.72
N ILE A 176 17.68 9.00 2.78
CA ILE A 176 18.27 7.91 2.01
C ILE A 176 18.12 8.19 0.50
N ALA A 177 16.94 8.61 0.06
CA ALA A 177 16.69 8.93 -1.36
C ALA A 177 17.56 10.10 -1.85
N LEU A 178 17.76 11.14 -1.05
CA LEU A 178 18.65 12.26 -1.36
C LEU A 178 20.09 11.79 -1.48
N HIS A 179 20.59 11.01 -0.53
CA HIS A 179 21.95 10.47 -0.55
C HIS A 179 22.21 9.59 -1.80
N GLN A 180 21.25 8.74 -2.14
CA GLN A 180 21.35 7.89 -3.34
C GLN A 180 21.40 8.69 -4.65
N ARG A 181 20.74 9.85 -4.72
CA ARG A 181 20.80 10.75 -5.89
C ARG A 181 22.16 11.43 -6.02
N GLU A 182 22.75 11.86 -4.91
CA GLU A 182 24.08 12.47 -4.91
C GLU A 182 25.17 11.48 -5.37
N TRP A 183 25.03 10.19 -5.06
CA TRP A 183 25.98 9.17 -5.49
C TRP A 183 25.85 8.79 -6.97
N LYS A 184 24.64 8.84 -7.53
CA LYS A 184 24.40 8.54 -8.95
C LYS A 184 24.73 9.71 -9.89
N GLY A 185 24.95 10.89 -9.36
CA GLY A 185 25.34 12.11 -10.10
C GLY A 185 26.85 12.35 -10.18
N LYS A 186 27.65 11.45 -9.61
CA LYS A 186 29.13 11.42 -9.71
C LYS A 186 29.57 10.26 -10.59
#